data_093a0a9d7c7e91cfa536eb2fd9005769
#
_entry.id   093a0a9d7c7e91cfa536eb2fd9005769
#
_cell.length_a   1.000
_cell.length_b   1.000
_cell.length_c   1.000
_cell.angle_alpha   90.00
_cell.angle_beta   90.00
_cell.angle_gamma   90.00
#
_symmetry.space_group_name_H-M   'P 1'
#
loop_
_entity.id
_entity.type
_entity.pdbx_description
1 polymer ?
#
loop_
_entity_poly.entity_id
_entity_poly.type
_entity_poly.pdbx_seq_one_letter_code
_entity_poly.pdbx_strand_id
1 'polypeptide(L)'
;GGVLRRTGHTEAAIDFARLAGFKSAGVIVEIMNDDGSMSRLPELMLVANKFNLKIVSIEDLVAYRMKNDSLINKIFDEDVDTQFGGYRLRGYRQTNNDQIHMALTLGDFRENDLVLTRINSSVIDNDVTKILSGTNEKRYDKIFEKINKEGKGAVIFINQNQSPDDIIKKLKSFNNKEDKPKIDFKDFGIGAQILHNLGISNINLLSNSKQINRVGLSGYGLSIKEHTSY
;
A
#
# COMPACT_ATOMS: atom_id res chain seq x y z
N GLY A 1 -13.46 -1.54 -1.00
CA GLY A 1 -12.13 -2.16 -1.24
C GLY A 1 -11.94 -3.44 -0.45
N GLY A 2 -12.56 -3.59 0.72
CA GLY A 2 -12.38 -4.77 1.56
C GLY A 2 -10.92 -4.99 1.93
N VAL A 3 -10.51 -6.27 2.03
CA VAL A 3 -9.13 -6.64 2.40
C VAL A 3 -8.08 -6.16 1.40
N LEU A 4 -8.44 -5.90 0.15
CA LEU A 4 -7.53 -5.32 -0.86
C LEU A 4 -7.17 -3.86 -0.56
N ARG A 5 -7.93 -3.17 0.28
CA ARG A 5 -7.61 -1.82 0.73
C ARG A 5 -6.94 -1.83 2.10
N ARG A 6 -7.48 -2.62 3.03
CA ARG A 6 -6.98 -2.75 4.39
C ARG A 6 -7.09 -4.21 4.85
N THR A 7 -5.98 -4.82 5.20
CA THR A 7 -5.89 -6.21 5.66
C THR A 7 -6.39 -6.37 7.09
N GLY A 8 -7.68 -6.11 7.31
CA GLY A 8 -8.33 -6.17 8.62
C GLY A 8 -9.44 -7.22 8.67
N HIS A 9 -9.74 -7.73 9.88
CA HIS A 9 -10.80 -8.72 10.08
C HIS A 9 -12.21 -8.16 9.80
N THR A 10 -12.44 -6.86 10.01
CA THR A 10 -13.69 -6.19 9.65
C THR A 10 -13.91 -6.21 8.14
N GLU A 11 -12.88 -5.88 7.37
CA GLU A 11 -12.89 -5.92 5.91
C GLU A 11 -13.06 -7.36 5.41
N ALA A 12 -12.42 -8.33 6.07
CA ALA A 12 -12.54 -9.75 5.74
C ALA A 12 -13.97 -10.27 5.95
N ALA A 13 -14.64 -9.90 7.02
CA ALA A 13 -16.02 -10.30 7.27
C ALA A 13 -16.98 -9.85 6.16
N ILE A 14 -16.83 -8.61 5.69
CA ILE A 14 -17.61 -8.05 4.59
C ILE A 14 -17.28 -8.77 3.27
N ASP A 15 -15.99 -9.03 3.02
CA ASP A 15 -15.57 -9.72 1.80
C ASP A 15 -16.06 -11.17 1.75
N PHE A 16 -16.00 -11.90 2.86
CA PHE A 16 -16.54 -13.27 2.91
C PHE A 16 -18.04 -13.30 2.65
N ALA A 17 -18.81 -12.38 3.26
CA ALA A 17 -20.24 -12.29 3.00
C ALA A 17 -20.53 -12.04 1.52
N ARG A 18 -19.82 -11.11 0.89
CA ARG A 18 -19.96 -10.77 -0.52
C ARG A 18 -19.55 -11.92 -1.43
N LEU A 19 -18.40 -12.55 -1.18
CA LEU A 19 -17.90 -13.68 -1.97
C LEU A 19 -18.82 -14.90 -1.88
N ALA A 20 -19.53 -15.07 -0.76
CA ALA A 20 -20.56 -16.09 -0.58
C ALA A 20 -21.92 -15.73 -1.20
N GLY A 21 -22.04 -14.59 -1.91
CA GLY A 21 -23.29 -14.15 -2.54
C GLY A 21 -24.30 -13.46 -1.61
N PHE A 22 -23.89 -13.11 -0.39
CA PHE A 22 -24.75 -12.43 0.56
C PHE A 22 -24.58 -10.90 0.51
N LYS A 23 -25.42 -10.18 1.26
CA LYS A 23 -25.24 -8.74 1.50
C LYS A 23 -23.91 -8.51 2.21
N SER A 24 -23.26 -7.38 1.91
CA SER A 24 -21.95 -7.00 2.46
C SER A 24 -22.05 -6.61 3.96
N ALA A 25 -22.44 -7.55 4.78
CA ALA A 25 -22.56 -7.41 6.23
C ALA A 25 -22.10 -8.70 6.92
N GLY A 26 -21.40 -8.57 8.05
CA GLY A 26 -20.93 -9.71 8.84
C GLY A 26 -20.86 -9.34 10.32
N VAL A 27 -21.14 -10.30 11.18
CA VAL A 27 -20.94 -10.20 12.62
C VAL A 27 -19.57 -10.75 12.95
N ILE A 28 -18.81 -10.02 13.74
CA ILE A 28 -17.48 -10.42 14.21
C ILE A 28 -17.43 -10.42 15.72
N VAL A 29 -16.70 -11.37 16.28
CA VAL A 29 -16.40 -11.44 17.71
C VAL A 29 -14.94 -11.85 17.87
N GLU A 30 -14.32 -11.43 18.96
CA GLU A 30 -12.99 -11.88 19.34
C GLU A 30 -13.07 -13.07 20.28
N ILE A 31 -12.23 -14.09 20.06
CA ILE A 31 -12.21 -15.29 20.89
C ILE A 31 -11.20 -15.09 22.01
N MET A 32 -11.70 -15.21 23.25
CA MET A 32 -10.91 -15.11 24.47
C MET A 32 -10.68 -16.48 25.09
N ASN A 33 -9.57 -16.65 25.79
CA ASN A 33 -9.32 -17.76 26.68
C ASN A 33 -10.11 -17.62 27.98
N ASP A 34 -10.22 -18.69 28.76
CA ASP A 34 -10.96 -18.71 30.02
C ASP A 34 -10.38 -17.73 31.07
N ASP A 35 -9.10 -17.38 30.96
CA ASP A 35 -8.42 -16.40 31.81
C ASP A 35 -8.66 -14.94 31.38
N GLY A 36 -9.44 -14.71 30.31
CA GLY A 36 -9.73 -13.39 29.75
C GLY A 36 -8.67 -12.85 28.79
N SER A 37 -7.58 -13.56 28.54
CA SER A 37 -6.59 -13.20 27.52
C SER A 37 -7.13 -13.48 26.11
N MET A 38 -6.60 -12.77 25.11
CA MET A 38 -6.99 -12.99 23.71
C MET A 38 -6.36 -14.27 23.17
N SER A 39 -7.18 -15.20 22.65
CA SER A 39 -6.71 -16.42 22.00
C SER A 39 -5.82 -16.12 20.81
N ARG A 40 -4.73 -16.84 20.67
CA ARG A 40 -3.78 -16.78 19.56
C ARG A 40 -3.91 -18.02 18.69
N LEU A 41 -3.13 -18.10 17.61
CA LEU A 41 -3.28 -19.16 16.63
C LEU A 41 -3.29 -20.58 17.23
N PRO A 42 -2.42 -20.95 18.18
CA PRO A 42 -2.45 -22.28 18.78
C PRO A 42 -3.77 -22.61 19.47
N GLU A 43 -4.31 -21.68 20.27
CA GLU A 43 -5.58 -21.84 20.98
C GLU A 43 -6.75 -21.83 19.99
N LEU A 44 -6.72 -20.95 18.98
CA LEU A 44 -7.73 -20.88 17.92
C LEU A 44 -7.82 -22.17 17.13
N MET A 45 -6.71 -22.87 16.88
CA MET A 45 -6.71 -24.18 16.22
C MET A 45 -7.43 -25.23 17.07
N LEU A 46 -7.29 -25.20 18.40
CA LEU A 46 -8.01 -26.09 19.31
C LEU A 46 -9.51 -25.80 19.29
N VAL A 47 -9.91 -24.52 19.32
CA VAL A 47 -11.30 -24.10 19.23
C VAL A 47 -11.92 -24.53 17.90
N ALA A 48 -11.22 -24.31 16.79
CA ALA A 48 -11.67 -24.70 15.46
C ALA A 48 -11.92 -26.21 15.37
N ASN A 49 -10.97 -27.02 15.88
CA ASN A 49 -11.13 -28.48 15.90
C ASN A 49 -12.30 -28.93 16.81
N LYS A 50 -12.40 -28.35 18.02
CA LYS A 50 -13.45 -28.70 18.98
C LYS A 50 -14.86 -28.46 18.43
N PHE A 51 -15.05 -27.36 17.69
CA PHE A 51 -16.37 -26.96 17.17
C PHE A 51 -16.55 -27.21 15.68
N ASN A 52 -15.60 -27.90 15.03
CA ASN A 52 -15.58 -28.14 13.59
C ASN A 52 -15.76 -26.85 12.76
N LEU A 53 -15.03 -25.81 13.14
CA LEU A 53 -15.05 -24.51 12.48
C LEU A 53 -13.96 -24.42 11.41
N LYS A 54 -14.24 -23.69 10.34
CA LYS A 54 -13.22 -23.35 9.35
C LYS A 54 -12.35 -22.22 9.91
N ILE A 55 -11.04 -22.30 9.68
CA ILE A 55 -10.08 -21.27 9.98
C ILE A 55 -9.40 -20.83 8.69
N VAL A 56 -9.29 -19.53 8.49
CA VAL A 56 -8.68 -18.92 7.29
C VAL A 56 -7.87 -17.71 7.71
N SER A 57 -6.81 -17.40 6.96
CA SER A 57 -6.02 -16.20 7.17
C SER A 57 -6.52 -15.05 6.29
N ILE A 58 -6.33 -13.81 6.76
CA ILE A 58 -6.59 -12.62 5.93
C ILE A 58 -5.63 -12.58 4.74
N GLU A 59 -4.41 -13.09 4.91
CA GLU A 59 -3.39 -13.22 3.88
C GLU A 59 -3.89 -14.06 2.70
N ASP A 60 -4.47 -15.25 2.97
CA ASP A 60 -5.04 -16.10 1.93
C ASP A 60 -6.24 -15.46 1.24
N LEU A 61 -7.06 -14.71 1.98
CA LEU A 61 -8.17 -13.97 1.41
C LEU A 61 -7.69 -12.84 0.48
N VAL A 62 -6.64 -12.13 0.86
CA VAL A 62 -6.01 -11.12 -0.01
C VAL A 62 -5.47 -11.77 -1.28
N ALA A 63 -4.71 -12.87 -1.16
CA ALA A 63 -4.17 -13.60 -2.30
C ALA A 63 -5.28 -14.11 -3.24
N TYR A 64 -6.37 -14.63 -2.66
CA TYR A 64 -7.55 -15.04 -3.44
C TYR A 64 -8.17 -13.87 -4.20
N ARG A 65 -8.37 -12.73 -3.53
CA ARG A 65 -8.95 -11.54 -4.14
C ARG A 65 -8.05 -10.92 -5.20
N MET A 66 -6.73 -10.92 -5.00
CA MET A 66 -5.76 -10.42 -5.99
C MET A 66 -5.82 -11.17 -7.33
N LYS A 67 -6.24 -12.44 -7.32
CA LYS A 67 -6.43 -13.23 -8.56
C LYS A 67 -7.69 -12.85 -9.31
N ASN A 68 -8.72 -12.36 -8.63
CA ASN A 68 -10.07 -12.17 -9.19
C ASN A 68 -10.48 -10.69 -9.25
N ASP A 69 -9.84 -9.82 -8.49
CA ASP A 69 -10.20 -8.41 -8.34
C ASP A 69 -8.96 -7.53 -8.42
N SER A 70 -9.17 -6.27 -8.85
CA SER A 70 -8.19 -5.20 -8.73
C SER A 70 -8.86 -3.90 -8.32
N LEU A 71 -8.23 -3.15 -7.40
CA LEU A 71 -8.67 -1.79 -7.06
C LEU A 71 -8.00 -0.74 -7.93
N ILE A 72 -7.17 -1.13 -8.90
CA ILE A 72 -6.46 -0.23 -9.78
C ILE A 72 -6.59 -0.66 -11.25
N ASN A 73 -6.72 0.32 -12.14
CA ASN A 73 -6.61 0.15 -13.58
C ASN A 73 -5.46 1.01 -14.09
N LYS A 74 -4.49 0.41 -14.79
CA LYS A 74 -3.44 1.16 -15.47
C LYS A 74 -4.05 1.94 -16.64
N ILE A 75 -3.89 3.26 -16.64
CA ILE A 75 -4.49 4.17 -17.63
C ILE A 75 -3.45 4.91 -18.47
N PHE A 76 -2.18 4.87 -18.04
CA PHE A 76 -1.08 5.59 -18.66
C PHE A 76 0.21 4.79 -18.49
N ASP A 77 1.09 4.74 -19.52
CA ASP A 77 2.36 4.01 -19.47
C ASP A 77 3.29 4.51 -20.57
N GLU A 78 4.11 5.53 -20.28
CA GLU A 78 4.98 6.18 -21.24
C GLU A 78 6.35 6.54 -20.66
N ASP A 79 7.35 6.67 -21.54
CA ASP A 79 8.66 7.18 -21.15
C ASP A 79 8.61 8.71 -21.06
N VAL A 80 9.23 9.24 -20.02
CA VAL A 80 9.28 10.68 -19.73
C VAL A 80 10.69 11.10 -19.35
N ASP A 81 11.07 12.29 -19.78
CA ASP A 81 12.27 12.95 -19.29
C ASP A 81 11.95 13.72 -18.02
N THR A 82 12.75 13.51 -17.01
CA THR A 82 12.69 14.24 -15.75
C THR A 82 14.00 14.96 -15.48
N GLN A 83 14.04 15.88 -14.52
CA GLN A 83 15.29 16.50 -14.07
C GLN A 83 16.32 15.49 -13.55
N PHE A 84 15.93 14.25 -13.28
CA PHE A 84 16.79 13.16 -12.80
C PHE A 84 17.21 12.18 -13.90
N GLY A 85 16.76 12.39 -15.14
CA GLY A 85 16.96 11.53 -16.30
C GLY A 85 15.68 10.92 -16.81
N GLY A 86 15.79 9.97 -17.74
CA GLY A 86 14.66 9.26 -18.34
C GLY A 86 14.06 8.23 -17.37
N TYR A 87 12.76 8.26 -17.21
CA TYR A 87 11.99 7.33 -16.39
C TYR A 87 10.74 6.85 -17.14
N ARG A 88 10.22 5.71 -16.74
CA ARG A 88 8.91 5.23 -17.18
C ARG A 88 7.84 5.70 -16.21
N LEU A 89 6.91 6.55 -16.68
CA LEU A 89 5.77 7.05 -15.90
C LEU A 89 4.54 6.18 -16.18
N ARG A 90 3.94 5.66 -15.11
CA ARG A 90 2.68 4.91 -15.17
C ARG A 90 1.63 5.56 -14.29
N GLY A 91 0.43 5.70 -14.84
CA GLY A 91 -0.74 6.20 -14.14
C GLY A 91 -1.74 5.08 -13.85
N TYR A 92 -2.29 5.07 -12.64
CA TYR A 92 -3.25 4.09 -12.16
C TYR A 92 -4.49 4.78 -11.63
N ARG A 93 -5.66 4.43 -12.17
CA ARG A 93 -6.95 4.91 -11.65
C ARG A 93 -7.48 3.92 -10.64
N GLN A 94 -7.87 4.39 -9.47
CA GLN A 94 -8.52 3.59 -8.45
C GLN A 94 -9.99 3.35 -8.83
N THR A 95 -10.45 2.09 -8.73
CA THR A 95 -11.77 1.68 -9.25
C THR A 95 -12.96 2.14 -8.43
N ASN A 96 -12.76 2.54 -7.17
CA ASN A 96 -13.85 2.86 -6.24
C ASN A 96 -14.01 4.36 -5.92
N ASN A 97 -13.11 5.22 -6.38
CA ASN A 97 -13.16 6.67 -6.11
C ASN A 97 -12.49 7.54 -7.19
N ASP A 98 -12.13 6.95 -8.32
CA ASP A 98 -11.48 7.60 -9.47
C ASP A 98 -10.16 8.36 -9.17
N GLN A 99 -9.56 8.14 -8.00
CA GLN A 99 -8.26 8.72 -7.70
C GLN A 99 -7.18 8.20 -8.65
N ILE A 100 -6.28 9.11 -9.05
CA ILE A 100 -5.13 8.75 -9.88
C ILE A 100 -3.90 8.63 -8.98
N HIS A 101 -3.20 7.51 -9.09
CA HIS A 101 -1.91 7.24 -8.48
C HIS A 101 -0.86 7.14 -9.58
N MET A 102 0.40 7.39 -9.27
CA MET A 102 1.46 7.37 -10.26
C MET A 102 2.67 6.57 -9.78
N ALA A 103 3.41 6.02 -10.73
CA ALA A 103 4.70 5.38 -10.49
C ALA A 103 5.73 5.88 -11.50
N LEU A 104 6.90 6.31 -11.01
CA LEU A 104 8.10 6.54 -11.81
C LEU A 104 9.05 5.35 -11.59
N THR A 105 9.47 4.70 -12.66
CA THR A 105 10.34 3.53 -12.61
C THR A 105 11.55 3.69 -13.51
N LEU A 106 12.67 3.15 -13.06
CA LEU A 106 13.92 3.05 -13.83
C LEU A 106 14.31 1.59 -13.94
N GLY A 107 14.70 1.17 -15.13
CA GLY A 107 15.13 -0.20 -15.43
C GLY A 107 13.98 -1.22 -15.49
N ASP A 108 14.32 -2.44 -15.93
CA ASP A 108 13.39 -3.57 -16.00
C ASP A 108 13.46 -4.42 -14.74
N PHE A 109 12.31 -4.93 -14.31
CA PHE A 109 12.21 -5.77 -13.14
C PHE A 109 12.01 -7.23 -13.56
N ARG A 110 12.89 -8.11 -13.05
CA ARG A 110 12.79 -9.56 -13.23
C ARG A 110 12.19 -10.18 -11.96
N GLU A 111 11.64 -11.37 -12.11
CA GLU A 111 11.18 -12.14 -10.97
C GLU A 111 12.29 -12.30 -9.93
N ASN A 112 11.97 -12.07 -8.66
CA ASN A 112 12.88 -12.10 -7.51
C ASN A 112 13.96 -11.00 -7.44
N ASP A 113 13.97 -10.01 -8.35
CA ASP A 113 14.84 -8.86 -8.19
C ASP A 113 14.53 -8.12 -6.86
N LEU A 114 15.58 -7.73 -6.16
CA LEU A 114 15.47 -6.80 -5.04
C LEU A 114 15.40 -5.38 -5.59
N VAL A 115 14.25 -4.74 -5.50
CA VAL A 115 14.01 -3.44 -6.14
C VAL A 115 14.00 -2.31 -5.11
N LEU A 116 14.84 -1.30 -5.34
CA LEU A 116 14.86 -0.09 -4.53
C LEU A 116 13.55 0.68 -4.73
N THR A 117 12.76 0.79 -3.68
CA THR A 117 11.37 1.26 -3.78
C THR A 117 11.05 2.34 -2.76
N ARG A 118 10.51 3.44 -3.23
CA ARG A 118 9.95 4.51 -2.39
C ARG A 118 8.44 4.60 -2.57
N ILE A 119 7.69 4.63 -1.49
CA ILE A 119 6.25 4.90 -1.50
C ILE A 119 6.00 6.23 -0.80
N ASN A 120 5.43 7.18 -1.51
CA ASN A 120 5.02 8.48 -1.00
C ASN A 120 3.50 8.59 -1.00
N SER A 121 2.95 8.99 0.14
CA SER A 121 1.59 9.51 0.20
C SER A 121 1.67 11.01 0.01
N SER A 122 1.15 11.52 -1.09
CA SER A 122 1.32 12.92 -1.48
C SER A 122 0.13 13.45 -2.24
N VAL A 123 0.03 14.77 -2.34
CA VAL A 123 -0.85 15.42 -3.30
C VAL A 123 -0.10 15.41 -4.64
N ILE A 124 -0.50 14.52 -5.55
CA ILE A 124 0.22 14.24 -6.82
C ILE A 124 0.48 15.50 -7.64
N ASP A 125 -0.49 16.43 -7.67
CA ASP A 125 -0.39 17.67 -8.44
C ASP A 125 0.85 18.51 -8.09
N ASN A 126 1.36 18.39 -6.88
CA ASN A 126 2.56 19.13 -6.46
C ASN A 126 3.86 18.35 -6.67
N ASP A 127 3.87 17.05 -6.39
CA ASP A 127 5.14 16.30 -6.36
C ASP A 127 5.55 15.81 -7.76
N VAL A 128 4.63 15.15 -8.49
CA VAL A 128 4.96 14.59 -9.82
C VAL A 128 5.13 15.68 -10.86
N THR A 129 4.24 16.68 -10.88
CA THR A 129 4.35 17.80 -11.83
C THR A 129 5.63 18.61 -11.64
N LYS A 130 6.05 18.84 -10.40
CA LYS A 130 7.33 19.50 -10.11
C LYS A 130 8.53 18.68 -10.54
N ILE A 131 8.50 17.35 -10.39
CA ILE A 131 9.56 16.46 -10.86
C ILE A 131 9.67 16.52 -12.38
N LEU A 132 8.54 16.49 -13.09
CA LEU A 132 8.50 16.55 -14.56
C LEU A 132 8.90 17.92 -15.11
N SER A 133 8.51 19.01 -14.43
CA SER A 133 8.82 20.39 -14.84
C SER A 133 10.21 20.86 -14.43
N GLY A 134 10.97 20.08 -13.68
CA GLY A 134 12.30 20.47 -13.18
C GLY A 134 12.27 21.55 -12.08
N THR A 135 11.12 21.77 -11.45
CA THR A 135 10.94 22.77 -10.37
C THR A 135 10.89 22.13 -8.97
N ASN A 136 11.37 20.91 -8.85
CA ASN A 136 11.35 20.15 -7.61
C ASN A 136 12.18 20.80 -6.51
N GLU A 137 11.65 20.82 -5.31
CA GLU A 137 12.42 21.10 -4.08
C GLU A 137 13.35 19.89 -3.82
N LYS A 138 14.56 20.12 -3.27
CA LYS A 138 15.62 19.11 -3.02
C LYS A 138 15.19 17.84 -2.26
N ARG A 139 13.90 17.69 -2.00
CA ARG A 139 13.30 16.59 -1.24
C ARG A 139 13.49 15.23 -1.91
N TYR A 140 13.47 15.20 -3.25
CA TYR A 140 13.57 13.95 -4.01
C TYR A 140 14.99 13.65 -4.51
N ASP A 141 15.92 14.62 -4.47
CA ASP A 141 17.25 14.49 -5.03
C ASP A 141 17.96 13.22 -4.56
N LYS A 142 18.00 12.98 -3.26
CA LYS A 142 18.67 11.80 -2.69
C LYS A 142 17.99 10.48 -3.05
N ILE A 143 16.66 10.48 -3.25
CA ILE A 143 15.90 9.28 -3.63
C ILE A 143 16.26 8.90 -5.05
N PHE A 144 16.19 9.85 -5.99
CA PHE A 144 16.51 9.62 -7.39
C PHE A 144 18.00 9.37 -7.61
N GLU A 145 18.89 10.04 -6.87
CA GLU A 145 20.34 9.76 -6.89
C GLU A 145 20.63 8.28 -6.57
N LYS A 146 19.98 7.73 -5.51
CA LYS A 146 20.16 6.32 -5.15
C LYS A 146 19.59 5.38 -6.21
N ILE A 147 18.43 5.68 -6.77
CA ILE A 147 17.83 4.87 -7.83
C ILE A 147 18.69 4.90 -9.08
N ASN A 148 19.21 6.08 -9.47
CA ASN A 148 20.10 6.22 -10.63
C ASN A 148 21.41 5.48 -10.43
N LYS A 149 21.97 5.51 -9.22
CA LYS A 149 23.21 4.76 -8.91
C LYS A 149 22.99 3.25 -8.98
N GLU A 150 21.83 2.77 -8.55
CA GLU A 150 21.43 1.35 -8.63
C GLU A 150 21.08 0.94 -10.07
N GLY A 151 20.69 1.91 -10.92
CA GLY A 151 20.22 1.66 -12.28
C GLY A 151 18.83 1.00 -12.33
N LYS A 152 18.19 0.79 -11.19
CA LYS A 152 16.89 0.12 -11.06
C LYS A 152 16.15 0.60 -9.81
N GLY A 153 14.85 0.94 -9.97
CA GLY A 153 14.03 1.31 -8.82
C GLY A 153 12.67 1.88 -9.18
N ALA A 154 11.86 2.11 -8.15
CA ALA A 154 10.50 2.60 -8.30
C ALA A 154 10.15 3.66 -7.23
N VAL A 155 9.52 4.74 -7.66
CA VAL A 155 8.91 5.74 -6.77
C VAL A 155 7.40 5.75 -7.01
N ILE A 156 6.65 5.33 -6.01
CA ILE A 156 5.19 5.25 -6.05
C ILE A 156 4.60 6.47 -5.36
N PHE A 157 3.69 7.17 -6.03
CA PHE A 157 2.95 8.31 -5.50
C PHE A 157 1.50 7.91 -5.29
N ILE A 158 1.13 7.72 -4.03
CA ILE A 158 -0.25 7.45 -3.63
C ILE A 158 -0.94 8.77 -3.39
N ASN A 159 -1.90 9.09 -4.26
CA ASN A 159 -2.69 10.31 -4.12
C ASN A 159 -3.62 10.20 -2.91
N GLN A 160 -3.54 11.19 -2.04
CA GLN A 160 -4.49 11.35 -0.95
C GLN A 160 -5.42 12.50 -1.30
N ASN A 161 -6.64 12.18 -1.75
CA ASN A 161 -7.68 13.20 -1.87
C ASN A 161 -7.92 13.80 -0.49
N GLN A 162 -7.61 15.06 -0.37
CA GLN A 162 -8.02 15.86 0.77
C GLN A 162 -9.45 16.30 0.51
N SER A 163 -10.40 15.79 1.27
CA SER A 163 -11.73 16.39 1.31
C SER A 163 -11.61 17.84 1.83
N PRO A 164 -12.55 18.74 1.50
CA PRO A 164 -12.57 20.09 2.08
C PRO A 164 -12.46 20.07 3.62
N ASP A 165 -13.06 19.08 4.28
CA ASP A 165 -12.98 18.88 5.73
C ASP A 165 -11.58 18.51 6.21
N ASP A 166 -10.82 17.74 5.42
CA ASP A 166 -9.44 17.37 5.76
C ASP A 166 -8.50 18.59 5.62
N ILE A 167 -8.76 19.46 4.64
CA ILE A 167 -8.05 20.73 4.50
C ILE A 167 -8.32 21.63 5.71
N ILE A 168 -9.57 21.73 6.15
CA ILE A 168 -9.96 22.52 7.33
C ILE A 168 -9.33 21.94 8.60
N LYS A 169 -9.35 20.61 8.78
CA LYS A 169 -8.66 19.95 9.91
C LYS A 169 -7.16 20.23 9.90
N LYS A 170 -6.54 20.17 8.73
CA LYS A 170 -5.11 20.45 8.56
C LYS A 170 -4.79 21.91 8.88
N LEU A 171 -5.62 22.85 8.44
CA LEU A 171 -5.47 24.27 8.78
C LEU A 171 -5.62 24.52 10.28
N LYS A 172 -6.57 23.84 10.94
CA LYS A 172 -6.74 23.92 12.41
C LYS A 172 -5.57 23.30 13.17
N SER A 173 -4.94 22.26 12.66
CA SER A 173 -3.77 21.60 13.30
C SER A 173 -2.48 22.41 13.19
N PHE A 174 -2.38 23.38 12.27
CA PHE A 174 -1.23 24.29 12.23
C PHE A 174 -1.12 25.16 13.49
N ASN A 175 -2.23 25.42 14.18
CA ASN A 175 -2.24 26.16 15.44
C ASN A 175 -1.93 25.27 16.67
N ASN A 176 -1.99 23.95 16.55
CA ASN A 176 -1.71 22.98 17.60
C ASN A 176 -0.45 22.16 17.22
N LYS A 177 0.68 22.45 17.87
CA LYS A 177 2.00 21.84 17.60
C LYS A 177 2.06 20.30 17.82
N GLU A 178 0.98 19.62 18.17
CA GLU A 178 0.98 18.21 18.58
C GLU A 178 0.49 17.20 17.53
N ASP A 179 -0.14 17.61 16.45
CA ASP A 179 -0.66 16.69 15.44
C ASP A 179 0.28 16.60 14.23
N LYS A 180 1.26 15.69 14.30
CA LYS A 180 1.90 15.20 13.08
C LYS A 180 0.84 14.48 12.23
N PRO A 181 0.73 14.79 10.92
CA PRO A 181 -0.24 14.10 10.06
C PRO A 181 -0.01 12.60 10.16
N LYS A 182 -0.97 11.88 10.73
CA LYS A 182 -0.98 10.42 10.72
C LYS A 182 -1.10 10.00 9.27
N ILE A 183 -0.07 9.32 8.76
CA ILE A 183 -0.15 8.62 7.47
C ILE A 183 -1.33 7.67 7.58
N ASP A 184 -2.38 7.90 6.79
CA ASP A 184 -3.54 7.02 6.78
C ASP A 184 -3.10 5.68 6.18
N PHE A 185 -2.97 4.66 7.03
CA PHE A 185 -2.58 3.30 6.65
C PHE A 185 -3.58 2.61 5.71
N LYS A 186 -4.71 3.27 5.40
CA LYS A 186 -5.78 2.71 4.56
C LYS A 186 -5.39 2.55 3.09
N ASP A 187 -4.40 3.29 2.59
CA ASP A 187 -4.02 3.25 1.17
C ASP A 187 -2.83 2.34 0.88
N PHE A 188 -2.38 1.58 1.89
CA PHE A 188 -1.29 0.64 1.72
C PHE A 188 -1.59 -0.45 0.68
N GLY A 189 -2.83 -0.95 0.65
CA GLY A 189 -3.28 -1.94 -0.33
C GLY A 189 -3.20 -1.46 -1.77
N ILE A 190 -3.39 -0.16 -2.02
CA ILE A 190 -3.25 0.44 -3.36
C ILE A 190 -1.77 0.41 -3.80
N GLY A 191 -0.87 0.86 -2.93
CA GLY A 191 0.57 0.81 -3.19
C GLY A 191 1.07 -0.61 -3.46
N ALA A 192 0.58 -1.59 -2.69
CA ALA A 192 0.91 -2.99 -2.87
C ALA A 192 0.43 -3.54 -4.23
N GLN A 193 -0.78 -3.19 -4.65
CA GLN A 193 -1.30 -3.60 -5.96
C GLN A 193 -0.53 -2.95 -7.12
N ILE A 194 -0.10 -1.69 -6.98
CA ILE A 194 0.75 -1.03 -7.97
C ILE A 194 2.09 -1.76 -8.09
N LEU A 195 2.76 -2.07 -6.97
CA LEU A 195 4.01 -2.81 -6.96
C LEU A 195 3.86 -4.20 -7.59
N HIS A 196 2.80 -4.92 -7.26
CA HIS A 196 2.49 -6.21 -7.87
C HIS A 196 2.28 -6.09 -9.40
N ASN A 197 1.53 -5.06 -9.87
CA ASN A 197 1.34 -4.78 -11.30
C ASN A 197 2.65 -4.42 -12.02
N LEU A 198 3.61 -3.82 -11.32
CA LEU A 198 4.97 -3.54 -11.84
C LEU A 198 5.86 -4.78 -11.88
N GLY A 199 5.42 -5.93 -11.35
CA GLY A 199 6.23 -7.15 -11.25
C GLY A 199 7.25 -7.11 -10.11
N ILE A 200 7.11 -6.20 -9.14
CA ILE A 200 8.00 -6.07 -7.99
C ILE A 200 7.48 -6.96 -6.87
N SER A 201 8.26 -7.96 -6.46
CA SER A 201 7.95 -8.87 -5.35
C SER A 201 8.85 -8.65 -4.13
N ASN A 202 10.16 -8.44 -4.33
CA ASN A 202 11.11 -8.18 -3.26
C ASN A 202 11.49 -6.70 -3.23
N ILE A 203 11.34 -6.09 -2.07
CA ILE A 203 11.46 -4.65 -1.87
C ILE A 203 12.65 -4.33 -0.98
N ASN A 204 13.56 -3.45 -1.46
CA ASN A 204 14.42 -2.66 -0.60
C ASN A 204 13.75 -1.31 -0.38
N LEU A 205 13.21 -1.09 0.81
CA LEU A 205 12.37 0.09 1.09
C LEU A 205 13.22 1.32 1.41
N LEU A 206 13.15 2.34 0.53
CA LEU A 206 13.74 3.66 0.80
C LEU A 206 12.90 4.42 1.83
N SER A 207 13.41 4.51 3.07
CA SER A 207 12.71 5.18 4.15
C SER A 207 13.66 5.65 5.26
N ASN A 208 13.45 6.89 5.74
CA ASN A 208 14.12 7.41 6.94
C ASN A 208 13.30 7.18 8.22
N SER A 209 12.12 6.56 8.12
CA SER A 209 11.30 6.19 9.27
C SER A 209 11.79 4.90 9.90
N LYS A 210 11.55 4.72 11.22
CA LYS A 210 11.81 3.44 11.90
C LYS A 210 11.08 2.30 11.19
N GLN A 211 11.70 1.12 11.14
CA GLN A 211 11.10 -0.09 10.58
C GLN A 211 9.74 -0.36 11.26
N ILE A 212 8.69 -0.37 10.45
CA ILE A 212 7.36 -0.80 10.87
C ILE A 212 7.11 -2.14 10.18
N ASN A 213 6.97 -3.20 10.97
CA ASN A 213 6.53 -4.49 10.45
C ASN A 213 5.12 -4.33 9.88
N ARG A 214 4.99 -4.45 8.56
CA ARG A 214 3.72 -4.30 7.86
C ARG A 214 3.10 -5.68 7.64
N VAL A 215 2.14 -6.00 8.48
CA VAL A 215 1.37 -7.25 8.39
C VAL A 215 0.55 -7.27 7.09
N GLY A 216 0.52 -8.42 6.41
CA GLY A 216 -0.34 -8.65 5.24
C GLY A 216 0.26 -8.31 3.87
N LEU A 217 1.55 -7.94 3.78
CA LEU A 217 2.24 -7.74 2.49
C LEU A 217 2.35 -9.01 1.67
N SER A 218 2.58 -10.13 2.33
CA SER A 218 2.72 -11.45 1.73
C SER A 218 1.46 -11.86 0.92
N GLY A 219 0.27 -11.48 1.37
CA GLY A 219 -0.97 -11.70 0.63
C GLY A 219 -1.01 -11.00 -0.75
N TYR A 220 -0.25 -9.89 -0.91
CA TYR A 220 -0.07 -9.24 -2.21
C TYR A 220 1.11 -9.80 -3.01
N GLY A 221 1.78 -10.85 -2.53
CA GLY A 221 2.99 -11.39 -3.13
C GLY A 221 4.23 -10.50 -2.93
N LEU A 222 4.24 -9.65 -1.90
CA LEU A 222 5.30 -8.69 -1.63
C LEU A 222 6.07 -9.04 -0.36
N SER A 223 7.39 -8.80 -0.37
CA SER A 223 8.27 -8.97 0.78
C SER A 223 9.25 -7.81 0.89
N ILE A 224 9.29 -7.14 2.04
CA ILE A 224 10.36 -6.16 2.34
C ILE A 224 11.55 -6.96 2.85
N LYS A 225 12.63 -7.01 2.06
CA LYS A 225 13.87 -7.70 2.38
C LYS A 225 14.87 -6.79 3.07
N GLU A 226 14.89 -5.52 2.65
CA GLU A 226 15.86 -4.53 3.12
C GLU A 226 15.22 -3.16 3.34
N HIS A 227 15.90 -2.35 4.15
CA HIS A 227 15.59 -0.94 4.35
C HIS A 227 16.84 -0.10 4.09
N THR A 228 16.70 0.91 3.24
CA THR A 228 17.74 1.88 2.93
C THR A 228 17.31 3.28 3.32
N SER A 229 18.14 4.01 4.08
CA SER A 229 17.91 5.45 4.37
C SER A 229 18.42 6.31 3.21
N TYR A 230 17.91 7.56 3.09
CA TYR A 230 18.33 8.54 2.06
C TYR A 230 18.50 9.94 2.64
#